data_6c9745962c3889671055516d0dbae098
#
_entry.id   6c9745962c3889671055516d0dbae098
#
_cell.length_a   1.000
_cell.length_b   1.000
_cell.length_c   1.000
_cell.angle_alpha   90.00
_cell.angle_beta   90.00
_cell.angle_gamma   90.00
#
_symmetry.space_group_name_H-M   'P 1'
#
loop_
_entity.id
_entity.type
_entity.pdbx_description
1 polymer ?
#
loop_
_entity_poly.entity_id
_entity_poly.type
_entity_poly.pdbx_seq_one_letter_code
_entity_poly.pdbx_strand_id
1 'polypeptide(L)'
;MTKTVNCFGELLIRLTPPGAQLMVQAASLDVIVGGAEANVAAALASLGHDVRFSGLVTDNALGTKAVSALRGAGVDTRFLTRAPGRMGLYFMEAGAGPRPSAITYDRAGSAFAEADPAEIDFAGALAGASLLHTGGITPALGPKGVVLAKAANAAAVAAGVPICFDGNYRGQLWSAWDSNPGEVLRDLVSDATILIGNHRDISLLLGKAFSGEGEDRRREASEAAFAAFPKLELIASTARHLVTSDHHRISARVDARNSWHQTGEIDVTGIVDRIGTGDAFAAGVLHKWLAGADVQATAEAGLALTALKHSIPGDMCLLGAFDLESFSAGAGDVRR
;
A
#
# COMPACT_ATOMS: atom_id res chain seq x y z
N MET A 1 -18.29 11.11 9.55
CA MET A 1 -17.31 12.02 10.19
C MET A 1 -15.95 11.75 9.58
N THR A 2 -15.22 12.80 9.25
CA THR A 2 -13.84 12.73 8.76
C THR A 2 -12.96 12.04 9.82
N LYS A 3 -12.16 11.08 9.40
CA LYS A 3 -11.22 10.35 10.28
C LYS A 3 -9.81 10.77 9.96
N THR A 4 -8.97 10.93 10.97
CA THR A 4 -7.55 11.22 10.78
C THR A 4 -6.77 9.91 10.66
N VAL A 5 -6.04 9.74 9.56
CA VAL A 5 -5.19 8.58 9.32
C VAL A 5 -3.74 9.03 9.22
N ASN A 6 -2.83 8.38 9.94
CA ASN A 6 -1.40 8.55 9.72
C ASN A 6 -0.88 7.41 8.85
N CYS A 7 -0.23 7.72 7.73
CA CYS A 7 0.51 6.76 6.92
C CYS A 7 2.01 6.95 7.18
N PHE A 8 2.72 5.85 7.47
CA PHE A 8 4.15 5.86 7.75
C PHE A 8 4.91 4.96 6.79
N GLY A 9 5.86 5.51 6.06
CA GLY A 9 6.69 4.76 5.12
C GLY A 9 7.66 5.63 4.32
N GLU A 10 8.31 5.04 3.31
CA GLU A 10 9.22 5.75 2.42
C GLU A 10 8.48 6.43 1.28
N LEU A 11 8.69 7.73 1.15
CA LEU A 11 8.33 8.49 -0.03
C LEU A 11 9.51 8.47 -1.01
N LEU A 12 9.27 8.02 -2.23
CA LEU A 12 10.33 7.77 -3.21
C LEU A 12 9.97 8.25 -4.63
N ILE A 13 10.93 8.12 -5.54
CA ILE A 13 10.79 8.57 -6.94
C ILE A 13 10.81 7.36 -7.87
N ARG A 14 9.80 7.25 -8.73
CA ARG A 14 9.79 6.38 -9.90
C ARG A 14 10.39 7.09 -11.10
N LEU A 15 11.30 6.42 -11.79
CA LEU A 15 11.85 6.82 -13.08
C LEU A 15 11.38 5.82 -14.14
N THR A 16 10.63 6.28 -15.13
CA THR A 16 10.03 5.40 -16.14
C THR A 16 10.18 5.98 -17.55
N PRO A 17 10.56 5.18 -18.55
CA PRO A 17 10.52 5.62 -19.93
C PRO A 17 9.11 6.03 -20.36
N PRO A 18 8.96 7.01 -21.25
CA PRO A 18 7.67 7.37 -21.80
C PRO A 18 6.99 6.21 -22.53
N GLY A 19 5.70 6.02 -22.29
CA GLY A 19 4.89 4.98 -22.93
C GLY A 19 5.41 3.57 -22.64
N ALA A 20 5.60 2.77 -23.69
CA ALA A 20 6.07 1.39 -23.59
C ALA A 20 7.52 1.19 -24.04
N GLN A 21 8.34 2.25 -24.04
CA GLN A 21 9.76 2.16 -24.41
C GLN A 21 10.54 1.29 -23.41
N LEU A 22 11.58 0.63 -23.91
CA LEU A 22 12.57 -0.02 -23.05
C LEU A 22 13.52 1.04 -22.48
N MET A 23 14.10 0.78 -21.32
CA MET A 23 15.09 1.68 -20.69
C MET A 23 16.27 1.96 -21.63
N VAL A 24 16.72 0.95 -22.35
CA VAL A 24 17.83 1.06 -23.33
C VAL A 24 17.48 1.96 -24.52
N GLN A 25 16.22 2.24 -24.79
CA GLN A 25 15.76 3.09 -25.91
C GLN A 25 15.46 4.52 -25.47
N ALA A 26 15.26 4.74 -24.16
CA ALA A 26 14.73 5.98 -23.65
C ALA A 26 15.79 7.10 -23.64
N ALA A 27 15.49 8.24 -24.26
CA ALA A 27 16.29 9.45 -24.17
C ALA A 27 15.94 10.33 -22.97
N SER A 28 14.78 10.09 -22.34
CA SER A 28 14.29 10.78 -21.15
C SER A 28 13.51 9.82 -20.25
N LEU A 29 13.36 10.19 -18.99
CA LEU A 29 12.56 9.47 -18.03
C LEU A 29 11.55 10.41 -17.37
N ASP A 30 10.32 9.95 -17.24
CA ASP A 30 9.32 10.63 -16.43
C ASP A 30 9.65 10.44 -14.95
N VAL A 31 9.53 11.53 -14.18
CA VAL A 31 9.84 11.57 -12.74
C VAL A 31 8.54 11.60 -11.95
N ILE A 32 8.15 10.46 -11.42
CA ILE A 32 6.88 10.25 -10.71
C ILE A 32 7.15 10.04 -9.22
N VAL A 33 6.32 10.60 -8.37
CA VAL A 33 6.40 10.41 -6.92
C VAL A 33 5.51 9.23 -6.53
N GLY A 34 6.04 8.34 -5.68
CA GLY A 34 5.34 7.18 -5.17
C GLY A 34 5.85 6.73 -3.80
N GLY A 35 5.37 5.60 -3.39
CA GLY A 35 5.62 4.95 -2.10
C GLY A 35 4.35 4.26 -1.66
N ALA A 36 4.41 3.02 -1.19
CA ALA A 36 3.21 2.24 -0.90
C ALA A 36 2.27 3.00 0.07
N GLU A 37 2.79 3.41 1.21
CA GLU A 37 2.02 4.13 2.22
C GLU A 37 1.66 5.56 1.77
N ALA A 38 2.48 6.18 0.91
CA ALA A 38 2.20 7.48 0.32
C ALA A 38 1.06 7.41 -0.72
N ASN A 39 0.99 6.33 -1.48
CA ASN A 39 -0.08 6.07 -2.42
C ASN A 39 -1.42 5.85 -1.69
N VAL A 40 -1.40 5.10 -0.56
CA VAL A 40 -2.58 4.95 0.32
C VAL A 40 -2.99 6.29 0.91
N ALA A 41 -2.02 7.10 1.36
CA ALA A 41 -2.28 8.43 1.91
C ALA A 41 -2.97 9.34 0.90
N ALA A 42 -2.47 9.41 -0.34
CA ALA A 42 -3.05 10.21 -1.41
C ALA A 42 -4.48 9.73 -1.76
N ALA A 43 -4.69 8.42 -1.84
CA ALA A 43 -6.00 7.85 -2.13
C ALA A 43 -7.02 8.14 -1.01
N LEU A 44 -6.65 7.98 0.25
CA LEU A 44 -7.53 8.30 1.39
C LEU A 44 -7.86 9.80 1.47
N ALA A 45 -6.89 10.67 1.18
CA ALA A 45 -7.14 12.11 1.11
C ALA A 45 -8.13 12.46 -0.01
N SER A 46 -7.99 11.84 -1.20
CA SER A 46 -8.95 11.99 -2.31
C SER A 46 -10.34 11.47 -1.96
N LEU A 47 -10.45 10.46 -1.08
CA LEU A 47 -11.71 9.94 -0.55
C LEU A 47 -12.30 10.80 0.60
N GLY A 48 -11.65 11.92 0.97
CA GLY A 48 -12.17 12.91 1.92
C GLY A 48 -11.76 12.65 3.38
N HIS A 49 -10.72 11.87 3.66
CA HIS A 49 -10.17 11.73 5.00
C HIS A 49 -9.10 12.80 5.29
N ASP A 50 -8.91 13.11 6.58
CA ASP A 50 -7.75 13.88 7.04
C ASP A 50 -6.55 12.93 7.10
N VAL A 51 -5.57 13.13 6.24
CA VAL A 51 -4.44 12.21 6.14
C VAL A 51 -3.13 12.93 6.45
N ARG A 52 -2.38 12.36 7.38
CA ARG A 52 -1.01 12.77 7.70
C ARG A 52 -0.04 11.75 7.10
N PHE A 53 1.10 12.23 6.66
CA PHE A 53 2.20 11.35 6.26
C PHE A 53 3.42 11.63 7.12
N SER A 54 3.91 10.60 7.80
CA SER A 54 5.12 10.65 8.62
C SER A 54 6.24 9.82 7.98
N GLY A 55 7.45 10.29 8.10
CA GLY A 55 8.63 9.67 7.51
C GLY A 55 9.77 10.65 7.34
N LEU A 56 10.73 10.33 6.47
CA LEU A 56 11.88 11.18 6.21
C LEU A 56 12.10 11.30 4.70
N VAL A 57 12.39 12.55 4.27
CA VAL A 57 12.76 12.87 2.88
C VAL A 57 14.03 13.71 2.86
N THR A 58 14.67 13.76 1.69
CA THR A 58 15.88 14.59 1.54
C THR A 58 15.57 16.09 1.51
N ASP A 59 16.54 16.91 1.94
CA ASP A 59 16.48 18.37 1.95
C ASP A 59 16.91 19.02 0.62
N ASN A 60 16.74 18.29 -0.49
CA ASN A 60 17.09 18.72 -1.83
C ASN A 60 15.84 18.84 -2.75
N ALA A 61 16.07 19.11 -4.04
CA ALA A 61 15.02 19.32 -5.02
C ALA A 61 14.11 18.07 -5.21
N LEU A 62 14.64 16.84 -5.08
CA LEU A 62 13.85 15.62 -5.18
C LEU A 62 12.91 15.45 -3.98
N GLY A 63 13.40 15.69 -2.76
CA GLY A 63 12.55 15.69 -1.58
C GLY A 63 11.50 16.80 -1.62
N THR A 64 11.83 17.97 -2.17
CA THR A 64 10.86 19.06 -2.39
C THR A 64 9.78 18.66 -3.38
N LYS A 65 10.13 18.02 -4.51
CA LYS A 65 9.17 17.46 -5.48
C LYS A 65 8.25 16.45 -4.81
N ALA A 66 8.81 15.54 -4.03
CA ALA A 66 8.07 14.48 -3.35
C ALA A 66 7.04 15.04 -2.35
N VAL A 67 7.44 15.96 -1.50
CA VAL A 67 6.55 16.68 -0.55
C VAL A 67 5.46 17.47 -1.28
N SER A 68 5.81 18.14 -2.38
CA SER A 68 4.85 18.93 -3.18
C SER A 68 3.78 18.04 -3.80
N ALA A 69 4.14 16.83 -4.25
CA ALA A 69 3.18 15.87 -4.80
C ALA A 69 2.17 15.42 -3.74
N LEU A 70 2.62 15.06 -2.53
CA LEU A 70 1.71 14.69 -1.44
C LEU A 70 0.80 15.85 -1.01
N ARG A 71 1.35 17.06 -0.91
CA ARG A 71 0.52 18.26 -0.62
C ARG A 71 -0.53 18.50 -1.69
N GLY A 72 -0.15 18.34 -2.96
CA GLY A 72 -1.07 18.46 -4.08
C GLY A 72 -2.20 17.41 -4.06
N ALA A 73 -1.95 16.25 -3.46
CA ALA A 73 -2.94 15.21 -3.20
C ALA A 73 -3.77 15.44 -1.91
N GLY A 74 -3.56 16.55 -1.20
CA GLY A 74 -4.32 16.89 0.01
C GLY A 74 -3.78 16.25 1.31
N VAL A 75 -2.58 15.69 1.30
CA VAL A 75 -1.96 15.05 2.47
C VAL A 75 -1.21 16.07 3.33
N ASP A 76 -1.40 16.03 4.64
CA ASP A 76 -0.64 16.81 5.60
C ASP A 76 0.77 16.26 5.76
N THR A 77 1.75 17.05 5.37
CA THR A 77 3.17 16.69 5.34
C THR A 77 4.00 17.30 6.47
N ARG A 78 3.36 17.83 7.52
CA ARG A 78 4.08 18.47 8.65
C ARG A 78 4.96 17.51 9.42
N PHE A 79 4.66 16.21 9.36
CA PHE A 79 5.40 15.15 10.03
C PHE A 79 6.43 14.45 9.13
N LEU A 80 6.74 15.03 7.98
CA LEU A 80 7.88 14.63 7.15
C LEU A 80 9.12 15.41 7.59
N THR A 81 10.07 14.69 8.16
CA THR A 81 11.41 15.24 8.49
C THR A 81 12.23 15.39 7.22
N ARG A 82 13.01 16.45 7.14
CA ARG A 82 14.00 16.66 6.08
C ARG A 82 15.40 16.38 6.60
N ALA A 83 16.18 15.59 5.85
CA ALA A 83 17.55 15.24 6.20
C ALA A 83 18.45 15.22 4.97
N PRO A 84 19.78 15.38 5.17
CA PRO A 84 20.75 15.15 4.09
C PRO A 84 20.69 13.72 3.56
N GLY A 85 21.11 13.52 2.31
CA GLY A 85 21.21 12.18 1.72
C GLY A 85 20.58 12.06 0.34
N ARG A 86 20.24 10.83 -0.04
CA ARG A 86 19.60 10.52 -1.33
C ARG A 86 18.15 10.06 -1.13
N MET A 87 17.30 10.38 -2.10
CA MET A 87 15.96 9.75 -2.19
C MET A 87 16.09 8.28 -2.60
N GLY A 88 15.20 7.44 -2.08
CA GLY A 88 15.00 6.12 -2.65
C GLY A 88 14.41 6.25 -4.05
N LEU A 89 14.92 5.43 -4.97
CA LEU A 89 14.48 5.41 -6.36
C LEU A 89 14.00 4.00 -6.75
N TYR A 90 13.17 3.95 -7.77
CA TYR A 90 13.02 2.74 -8.56
C TYR A 90 12.80 3.07 -10.03
N PHE A 91 13.27 2.17 -10.88
CA PHE A 91 13.11 2.26 -12.32
C PHE A 91 12.03 1.28 -12.74
N MET A 92 11.17 1.70 -13.65
CA MET A 92 10.09 0.85 -14.15
C MET A 92 9.99 0.92 -15.66
N GLU A 93 10.06 -0.23 -16.30
CA GLU A 93 9.64 -0.41 -17.69
C GLU A 93 8.20 -0.90 -17.73
N ALA A 94 7.33 -0.15 -18.40
CA ALA A 94 5.95 -0.56 -18.57
C ALA A 94 5.82 -1.80 -19.47
N GLY A 95 4.97 -2.73 -19.07
CA GLY A 95 4.60 -3.88 -19.90
C GLY A 95 3.81 -3.44 -21.14
N ALA A 96 3.83 -4.27 -22.19
CA ALA A 96 3.02 -4.04 -23.38
C ALA A 96 2.66 -5.39 -24.03
N GLY A 97 1.38 -5.69 -24.19
CA GLY A 97 0.89 -6.96 -24.73
C GLY A 97 1.46 -8.18 -23.97
N PRO A 98 2.27 -9.04 -24.59
CA PRO A 98 2.88 -10.20 -23.95
C PRO A 98 4.10 -9.86 -23.09
N ARG A 99 4.67 -8.65 -23.20
CA ARG A 99 5.85 -8.25 -22.45
C ARG A 99 5.47 -7.78 -21.04
N PRO A 100 5.99 -8.42 -19.97
CA PRO A 100 5.72 -7.99 -18.61
C PRO A 100 6.41 -6.65 -18.27
N SER A 101 5.91 -5.95 -17.25
CA SER A 101 6.62 -4.81 -16.66
C SER A 101 7.85 -5.30 -15.88
N ALA A 102 8.92 -4.50 -15.89
CA ALA A 102 10.13 -4.75 -15.11
C ALA A 102 10.36 -3.62 -14.11
N ILE A 103 10.80 -3.98 -12.89
CA ILE A 103 11.13 -3.03 -11.83
C ILE A 103 12.54 -3.30 -11.33
N THR A 104 13.33 -2.23 -11.23
CA THR A 104 14.67 -2.23 -10.64
C THR A 104 14.68 -1.26 -9.47
N TYR A 105 14.96 -1.77 -8.25
CA TYR A 105 15.05 -0.95 -7.06
C TYR A 105 16.44 -0.34 -6.88
N ASP A 106 16.47 0.93 -6.49
CA ASP A 106 17.66 1.66 -6.05
C ASP A 106 17.32 2.42 -4.76
N ARG A 107 17.11 1.66 -3.68
CA ARG A 107 16.65 2.17 -2.38
C ARG A 107 17.69 2.03 -1.27
N ALA A 108 18.71 1.19 -1.45
CA ALA A 108 19.75 1.00 -0.45
C ALA A 108 20.47 2.32 -0.12
N GLY A 109 20.67 2.59 1.17
CA GLY A 109 21.29 3.82 1.64
C GLY A 109 20.49 5.09 1.33
N SER A 110 19.17 4.99 1.08
CA SER A 110 18.31 6.17 1.04
C SER A 110 18.25 6.83 2.42
N ALA A 111 17.99 8.13 2.45
CA ALA A 111 17.88 8.88 3.71
C ALA A 111 16.84 8.25 4.65
N PHE A 112 15.73 7.75 4.10
CA PHE A 112 14.73 7.03 4.89
C PHE A 112 15.24 5.66 5.38
N ALA A 113 15.90 4.87 4.53
CA ALA A 113 16.42 3.56 4.92
C ALA A 113 17.50 3.63 6.01
N GLU A 114 18.18 4.77 6.12
CA GLU A 114 19.22 5.03 7.10
C GLU A 114 18.75 5.84 8.33
N ALA A 115 17.48 6.26 8.36
CA ALA A 115 16.95 7.12 9.41
C ALA A 115 16.95 6.45 10.80
N ASP A 116 17.10 7.29 11.83
CA ASP A 116 16.88 6.92 13.23
C ASP A 116 15.41 7.20 13.60
N PRO A 117 14.73 6.32 14.36
CA PRO A 117 13.38 6.60 14.86
C PRO A 117 13.23 7.94 15.59
N ALA A 118 14.28 8.42 16.26
CA ALA A 118 14.26 9.70 16.95
C ALA A 118 14.16 10.91 16.02
N GLU A 119 14.41 10.74 14.73
CA GLU A 119 14.26 11.80 13.71
C GLU A 119 12.80 11.97 13.25
N ILE A 120 11.89 11.06 13.66
CA ILE A 120 10.49 11.04 13.22
C ILE A 120 9.57 11.34 14.41
N ASP A 121 8.74 12.36 14.30
CA ASP A 121 7.74 12.70 15.32
C ASP A 121 6.50 11.78 15.22
N PHE A 122 6.65 10.54 15.66
CA PHE A 122 5.54 9.59 15.72
C PHE A 122 4.44 10.05 16.70
N ALA A 123 4.81 10.66 17.82
CA ALA A 123 3.84 11.08 18.82
C ALA A 123 2.91 12.19 18.28
N GLY A 124 3.48 13.21 17.62
CA GLY A 124 2.70 14.25 16.97
C GLY A 124 1.87 13.73 15.79
N ALA A 125 2.45 12.85 14.97
CA ALA A 125 1.75 12.26 13.83
C ALA A 125 0.54 11.41 14.23
N LEU A 126 0.62 10.71 15.36
CA LEU A 126 -0.43 9.81 15.87
C LEU A 126 -1.41 10.50 16.84
N ALA A 127 -1.13 11.73 17.29
CA ALA A 127 -2.04 12.44 18.19
C ALA A 127 -3.43 12.60 17.60
N GLY A 128 -4.44 11.94 18.19
CA GLY A 128 -5.82 11.93 17.72
C GLY A 128 -6.05 11.18 16.40
N ALA A 129 -5.09 10.40 15.93
CA ALA A 129 -5.29 9.55 14.76
C ALA A 129 -6.24 8.39 15.07
N SER A 130 -7.05 8.02 14.08
CA SER A 130 -7.97 6.89 14.13
C SER A 130 -7.33 5.59 13.63
N LEU A 131 -6.21 5.70 12.90
CA LEU A 131 -5.49 4.58 12.30
C LEU A 131 -4.05 4.97 11.97
N LEU A 132 -3.12 4.04 12.20
CA LEU A 132 -1.80 4.02 11.55
C LEU A 132 -1.86 3.04 10.37
N HIS A 133 -1.47 3.48 9.18
CA HIS A 133 -1.20 2.60 8.04
C HIS A 133 0.31 2.51 7.79
N THR A 134 0.84 1.30 7.76
CA THR A 134 2.25 0.98 7.50
C THR A 134 2.35 -0.39 6.81
N GLY A 135 3.56 -0.82 6.43
CA GLY A 135 3.70 -2.08 5.71
C GLY A 135 5.07 -2.74 5.78
N GLY A 136 5.11 -3.96 5.24
CA GLY A 136 6.27 -4.84 5.22
C GLY A 136 7.41 -4.40 4.31
N ILE A 137 7.21 -3.30 3.57
CA ILE A 137 8.29 -2.78 2.72
C ILE A 137 9.32 -1.97 3.52
N THR A 138 8.90 -1.25 4.56
CA THR A 138 9.83 -0.52 5.45
C THR A 138 10.85 -1.45 6.11
N PRO A 139 10.46 -2.54 6.79
CA PRO A 139 11.44 -3.45 7.38
C PRO A 139 12.29 -4.21 6.35
N ALA A 140 11.82 -4.34 5.11
CA ALA A 140 12.59 -4.98 4.04
C ALA A 140 13.81 -4.17 3.56
N LEU A 141 13.90 -2.88 3.93
CA LEU A 141 15.02 -1.99 3.54
C LEU A 141 16.32 -2.29 4.31
N GLY A 142 16.28 -3.09 5.36
CA GLY A 142 17.46 -3.45 6.14
C GLY A 142 17.22 -3.37 7.65
N PRO A 143 18.25 -3.64 8.47
CA PRO A 143 18.13 -3.65 9.93
C PRO A 143 17.57 -2.35 10.52
N LYS A 144 17.95 -1.18 10.00
CA LYS A 144 17.40 0.12 10.42
C LYS A 144 15.91 0.25 10.06
N GLY A 145 15.51 -0.24 8.89
CA GLY A 145 14.09 -0.30 8.49
C GLY A 145 13.25 -1.15 9.44
N VAL A 146 13.80 -2.25 9.97
CA VAL A 146 13.15 -3.04 11.02
C VAL A 146 12.97 -2.22 12.29
N VAL A 147 14.00 -1.49 12.72
CA VAL A 147 13.93 -0.62 13.92
C VAL A 147 12.89 0.48 13.74
N LEU A 148 12.84 1.11 12.55
CA LEU A 148 11.83 2.12 12.22
C LEU A 148 10.40 1.58 12.27
N ALA A 149 10.16 0.42 11.64
CA ALA A 149 8.83 -0.20 11.62
C ALA A 149 8.35 -0.57 13.03
N LYS A 150 9.24 -1.14 13.86
CA LYS A 150 8.94 -1.44 15.26
C LYS A 150 8.65 -0.18 16.09
N ALA A 151 9.39 0.90 15.87
CA ALA A 151 9.17 2.17 16.56
C ALA A 151 7.79 2.78 16.19
N ALA A 152 7.41 2.73 14.92
CA ALA A 152 6.09 3.19 14.47
C ALA A 152 4.95 2.39 15.13
N ASN A 153 5.06 1.04 15.14
CA ASN A 153 4.08 0.18 15.79
C ASN A 153 4.01 0.45 17.30
N ALA A 154 5.16 0.54 17.98
CA ALA A 154 5.22 0.82 19.41
C ALA A 154 4.57 2.16 19.77
N ALA A 155 4.80 3.19 18.96
CA ALA A 155 4.17 4.49 19.14
C ALA A 155 2.64 4.43 18.95
N ALA A 156 2.15 3.68 17.96
CA ALA A 156 0.72 3.48 17.74
C ALA A 156 0.06 2.71 18.91
N VAL A 157 0.70 1.63 19.37
CA VAL A 157 0.23 0.87 20.53
C VAL A 157 0.17 1.76 21.77
N ALA A 158 1.22 2.56 22.04
CA ALA A 158 1.26 3.48 23.17
C ALA A 158 0.17 4.57 23.09
N ALA A 159 -0.19 5.01 21.88
CA ALA A 159 -1.26 5.97 21.65
C ALA A 159 -2.66 5.34 21.60
N GLY A 160 -2.78 4.02 21.68
CA GLY A 160 -4.05 3.29 21.53
C GLY A 160 -4.64 3.41 20.11
N VAL A 161 -3.79 3.62 19.09
CA VAL A 161 -4.19 3.77 17.68
C VAL A 161 -4.15 2.41 16.99
N PRO A 162 -5.25 1.95 16.37
CA PRO A 162 -5.27 0.75 15.56
C PRO A 162 -4.23 0.78 14.43
N ILE A 163 -3.70 -0.38 14.06
CA ILE A 163 -2.67 -0.52 13.02
C ILE A 163 -3.24 -1.31 11.83
N CYS A 164 -3.18 -0.73 10.63
CA CYS A 164 -3.28 -1.46 9.38
C CYS A 164 -1.86 -1.78 8.88
N PHE A 165 -1.56 -3.05 8.77
CA PHE A 165 -0.30 -3.54 8.24
C PHE A 165 -0.52 -4.13 6.85
N ASP A 166 0.14 -3.57 5.83
CA ASP A 166 0.21 -4.16 4.48
C ASP A 166 1.40 -5.12 4.40
N GLY A 167 1.13 -6.40 4.15
CA GLY A 167 2.17 -7.42 4.00
C GLY A 167 3.24 -7.04 2.98
N ASN A 168 2.81 -6.58 1.82
CA ASN A 168 3.63 -5.93 0.78
C ASN A 168 5.01 -6.58 0.56
N TYR A 169 5.06 -7.93 0.61
CA TYR A 169 6.30 -8.69 0.56
C TYR A 169 7.07 -8.47 -0.75
N ARG A 170 8.34 -8.12 -0.62
CA ARG A 170 9.27 -7.90 -1.73
C ARG A 170 10.53 -8.75 -1.55
N GLY A 171 10.52 -9.97 -2.09
CA GLY A 171 11.62 -10.92 -1.94
C GLY A 171 13.00 -10.37 -2.32
N GLN A 172 13.07 -9.52 -3.37
CA GLN A 172 14.32 -8.88 -3.78
C GLN A 172 14.93 -7.97 -2.71
N LEU A 173 14.10 -7.24 -1.94
CA LEU A 173 14.59 -6.38 -0.87
C LEU A 173 15.02 -7.21 0.34
N TRP A 174 14.21 -8.20 0.72
CA TRP A 174 14.54 -9.10 1.82
C TRP A 174 15.79 -9.94 1.57
N SER A 175 16.07 -10.35 0.33
CA SER A 175 17.27 -11.11 -0.05
C SER A 175 18.53 -10.26 -0.18
N ALA A 176 18.42 -8.93 -0.10
CA ALA A 176 19.57 -8.03 -0.22
C ALA A 176 20.43 -7.96 1.05
N TRP A 177 19.98 -8.52 2.15
CA TRP A 177 20.68 -8.55 3.44
C TRP A 177 20.35 -9.82 4.23
N ASP A 178 21.12 -10.13 5.28
CA ASP A 178 20.87 -11.29 6.14
C ASP A 178 19.63 -11.06 6.99
N SER A 179 18.50 -11.62 6.56
CA SER A 179 17.18 -11.35 7.11
C SER A 179 16.37 -12.62 7.41
N ASN A 180 15.49 -12.53 8.39
CA ASN A 180 14.42 -13.50 8.62
C ASN A 180 13.06 -12.81 8.46
N PRO A 181 12.55 -12.69 7.22
CA PRO A 181 11.31 -11.95 6.97
C PRO A 181 10.10 -12.51 7.71
N GLY A 182 10.00 -13.84 7.87
CA GLY A 182 8.89 -14.48 8.58
C GLY A 182 8.82 -14.08 10.06
N GLU A 183 9.97 -14.01 10.73
CA GLU A 183 10.04 -13.60 12.13
C GLU A 183 9.74 -12.10 12.30
N VAL A 184 10.40 -11.25 11.51
CA VAL A 184 10.22 -9.80 11.57
C VAL A 184 8.77 -9.39 11.28
N LEU A 185 8.18 -9.94 10.21
CA LEU A 185 6.80 -9.62 9.83
C LEU A 185 5.79 -10.17 10.84
N ARG A 186 6.03 -11.36 11.41
CA ARG A 186 5.19 -11.92 12.47
C ARG A 186 5.15 -11.00 13.70
N ASP A 187 6.29 -10.48 14.13
CA ASP A 187 6.39 -9.56 15.25
C ASP A 187 5.57 -8.28 14.98
N LEU A 188 5.75 -7.66 13.80
CA LEU A 188 5.01 -6.46 13.41
C LEU A 188 3.50 -6.68 13.29
N VAL A 189 3.06 -7.81 12.71
CA VAL A 189 1.64 -8.15 12.54
C VAL A 189 0.99 -8.50 13.89
N SER A 190 1.75 -8.87 14.91
CA SER A 190 1.19 -9.16 16.25
C SER A 190 0.47 -7.98 16.88
N ASP A 191 0.79 -6.76 16.47
CA ASP A 191 0.14 -5.53 16.90
C ASP A 191 -0.96 -5.02 15.95
N ALA A 192 -1.10 -5.63 14.77
CA ALA A 192 -2.02 -5.17 13.75
C ALA A 192 -3.49 -5.47 14.08
N THR A 193 -4.36 -4.52 13.76
CA THR A 193 -5.82 -4.67 13.75
C THR A 193 -6.31 -5.12 12.38
N ILE A 194 -5.67 -4.63 11.32
CA ILE A 194 -5.99 -4.95 9.92
C ILE A 194 -4.74 -5.49 9.24
N LEU A 195 -4.88 -6.58 8.49
CA LEU A 195 -3.85 -7.11 7.61
C LEU A 195 -4.31 -6.99 6.15
N ILE A 196 -3.58 -6.23 5.35
CA ILE A 196 -3.69 -6.32 3.88
C ILE A 196 -2.70 -7.39 3.42
N GLY A 197 -3.22 -8.55 3.04
CA GLY A 197 -2.37 -9.69 2.70
C GLY A 197 -3.20 -10.93 2.35
N ASN A 198 -2.61 -11.82 1.58
CA ASN A 198 -3.26 -13.04 1.10
C ASN A 198 -2.67 -14.30 1.78
N HIS A 199 -3.11 -15.47 1.35
CA HIS A 199 -2.64 -16.76 1.86
C HIS A 199 -1.11 -16.94 1.83
N ARG A 200 -0.38 -16.28 0.91
CA ARG A 200 1.09 -16.37 0.82
C ARG A 200 1.75 -15.56 1.94
N ASP A 201 1.21 -14.38 2.22
CA ASP A 201 1.64 -13.56 3.36
C ASP A 201 1.38 -14.32 4.66
N ILE A 202 0.19 -14.89 4.83
CA ILE A 202 -0.16 -15.70 6.00
C ILE A 202 0.76 -16.94 6.12
N SER A 203 1.07 -17.59 4.99
CA SER A 203 2.00 -18.72 4.98
C SER A 203 3.39 -18.34 5.49
N LEU A 204 3.89 -17.17 5.07
CA LEU A 204 5.16 -16.64 5.54
C LEU A 204 5.13 -16.33 7.04
N LEU A 205 4.07 -15.65 7.49
CA LEU A 205 3.90 -15.27 8.90
C LEU A 205 3.82 -16.49 9.83
N LEU A 206 3.16 -17.56 9.40
CA LEU A 206 2.91 -18.74 10.24
C LEU A 206 3.92 -19.86 10.03
N GLY A 207 4.81 -19.75 9.02
CA GLY A 207 5.76 -20.80 8.67
C GLY A 207 5.08 -22.11 8.20
N LYS A 208 3.83 -22.00 7.69
CA LYS A 208 2.99 -23.12 7.24
C LYS A 208 2.36 -22.78 5.90
N ALA A 209 2.43 -23.69 4.93
CA ALA A 209 1.83 -23.49 3.62
C ALA A 209 0.30 -23.49 3.69
N PHE A 210 -0.32 -22.47 3.09
CA PHE A 210 -1.76 -22.38 2.85
C PHE A 210 -2.02 -22.26 1.35
N SER A 211 -3.11 -22.88 0.88
CA SER A 211 -3.57 -22.76 -0.50
C SER A 211 -4.48 -21.55 -0.66
N GLY A 212 -4.35 -20.87 -1.80
CA GLY A 212 -5.27 -19.81 -2.22
C GLY A 212 -6.35 -20.29 -3.18
N GLU A 213 -6.45 -21.60 -3.41
CA GLU A 213 -7.40 -22.21 -4.36
C GLU A 213 -8.76 -22.41 -3.70
N GLY A 214 -9.77 -21.70 -4.23
CA GLY A 214 -11.13 -21.74 -3.70
C GLY A 214 -11.35 -20.93 -2.42
N GLU A 215 -12.62 -20.68 -2.12
CA GLU A 215 -13.01 -19.83 -1.00
C GLU A 215 -12.70 -20.46 0.36
N ASP A 216 -12.93 -21.76 0.49
CA ASP A 216 -12.70 -22.50 1.74
C ASP A 216 -11.22 -22.49 2.13
N ARG A 217 -10.31 -22.68 1.16
CA ARG A 217 -8.85 -22.65 1.42
C ARG A 217 -8.35 -21.26 1.79
N ARG A 218 -8.95 -20.23 1.23
CA ARG A 218 -8.65 -18.85 1.62
C ARG A 218 -9.16 -18.55 3.03
N ARG A 219 -10.34 -19.03 3.37
CA ARG A 219 -10.91 -18.93 4.72
C ARG A 219 -10.07 -19.67 5.76
N GLU A 220 -9.60 -20.87 5.46
CA GLU A 220 -8.68 -21.63 6.32
C GLU A 220 -7.42 -20.82 6.68
N ALA A 221 -6.82 -20.14 5.71
CA ALA A 221 -5.67 -19.28 5.95
C ALA A 221 -6.00 -18.10 6.87
N SER A 222 -7.12 -17.42 6.62
CA SER A 222 -7.55 -16.28 7.44
C SER A 222 -7.88 -16.70 8.89
N GLU A 223 -8.54 -17.83 9.09
CA GLU A 223 -8.83 -18.37 10.41
C GLU A 223 -7.57 -18.73 11.21
N ALA A 224 -6.58 -19.32 10.52
CA ALA A 224 -5.29 -19.59 11.14
C ALA A 224 -4.57 -18.29 11.56
N ALA A 225 -4.65 -17.24 10.73
CA ALA A 225 -4.09 -15.93 11.07
C ALA A 225 -4.83 -15.29 12.25
N PHE A 226 -6.17 -15.32 12.29
CA PHE A 226 -6.95 -14.80 13.43
C PHE A 226 -6.66 -15.56 14.73
N ALA A 227 -6.40 -16.87 14.65
CA ALA A 227 -6.02 -17.67 15.82
C ALA A 227 -4.62 -17.30 16.33
N ALA A 228 -3.67 -17.03 15.42
CA ALA A 228 -2.30 -16.68 15.75
C ALA A 228 -2.13 -15.22 16.21
N PHE A 229 -2.97 -14.30 15.71
CA PHE A 229 -2.90 -12.87 15.98
C PHE A 229 -4.22 -12.35 16.58
N PRO A 230 -4.36 -12.39 17.92
CA PRO A 230 -5.62 -12.05 18.58
C PRO A 230 -6.12 -10.62 18.37
N LYS A 231 -5.22 -9.67 18.07
CA LYS A 231 -5.58 -8.26 17.78
C LYS A 231 -6.16 -8.06 16.38
N LEU A 232 -5.93 -9.00 15.43
CA LEU A 232 -6.49 -8.89 14.09
C LEU A 232 -8.01 -8.99 14.13
N GLU A 233 -8.66 -8.02 13.50
CA GLU A 233 -10.10 -7.94 13.30
C GLU A 233 -10.49 -8.16 11.84
N LEU A 234 -9.62 -7.75 10.91
CA LEU A 234 -9.88 -7.79 9.47
C LEU A 234 -8.64 -8.24 8.69
N ILE A 235 -8.85 -9.07 7.68
CA ILE A 235 -7.86 -9.44 6.67
C ILE A 235 -8.46 -9.15 5.30
N ALA A 236 -7.73 -8.41 4.46
CA ALA A 236 -8.20 -8.08 3.12
C ALA A 236 -7.16 -8.42 2.06
N SER A 237 -7.60 -8.93 0.92
CA SER A 237 -6.73 -9.34 -0.17
C SER A 237 -7.39 -9.21 -1.53
N THR A 238 -6.57 -9.14 -2.57
CA THR A 238 -6.99 -9.27 -3.97
C THR A 238 -6.49 -10.58 -4.57
N ALA A 239 -7.26 -11.15 -5.50
CA ALA A 239 -6.78 -12.14 -6.44
C ALA A 239 -6.72 -11.50 -7.82
N ARG A 240 -5.64 -11.78 -8.56
CA ARG A 240 -5.43 -11.25 -9.90
C ARG A 240 -4.98 -12.35 -10.84
N HIS A 241 -5.72 -12.52 -11.93
CA HIS A 241 -5.35 -13.38 -13.04
C HIS A 241 -4.86 -12.49 -14.20
N LEU A 242 -3.61 -12.70 -14.58
CA LEU A 242 -2.99 -11.99 -15.69
C LEU A 242 -3.43 -12.67 -17.00
N VAL A 243 -4.17 -11.93 -17.84
CA VAL A 243 -4.49 -12.36 -19.22
C VAL A 243 -3.42 -11.84 -20.18
N THR A 244 -3.20 -10.51 -20.15
CA THR A 244 -2.09 -9.82 -20.84
C THR A 244 -1.60 -8.69 -19.94
N SER A 245 -0.59 -7.91 -20.34
CA SER A 245 -0.12 -6.77 -19.56
C SER A 245 -1.14 -5.63 -19.44
N ASP A 246 -2.11 -5.58 -20.33
CA ASP A 246 -3.19 -4.57 -20.42
C ASP A 246 -4.59 -5.15 -20.16
N HIS A 247 -4.68 -6.43 -19.80
CA HIS A 247 -5.92 -7.11 -19.43
C HIS A 247 -5.71 -8.02 -18.22
N HIS A 248 -6.37 -7.70 -17.11
CA HIS A 248 -6.39 -8.51 -15.90
C HIS A 248 -7.82 -8.87 -15.51
N ARG A 249 -8.01 -10.01 -14.84
CA ARG A 249 -9.22 -10.31 -14.08
C ARG A 249 -8.88 -10.20 -12.60
N ILE A 250 -9.70 -9.47 -11.87
CA ILE A 250 -9.46 -9.19 -10.45
C ILE A 250 -10.69 -9.45 -9.61
N SER A 251 -10.48 -9.94 -8.39
CA SER A 251 -11.49 -10.04 -7.34
C SER A 251 -10.89 -9.61 -6.01
N ALA A 252 -11.76 -9.27 -5.07
CA ALA A 252 -11.40 -8.87 -3.72
C ALA A 252 -11.99 -9.83 -2.70
N ARG A 253 -11.33 -9.96 -1.57
CA ARG A 253 -11.80 -10.70 -0.41
C ARG A 253 -11.52 -9.93 0.87
N VAL A 254 -12.51 -9.92 1.76
CA VAL A 254 -12.39 -9.40 3.11
C VAL A 254 -12.91 -10.45 4.08
N ASP A 255 -12.07 -10.81 5.04
CA ASP A 255 -12.39 -11.70 6.15
C ASP A 255 -12.39 -10.91 7.47
N ALA A 256 -13.46 -11.01 8.24
CA ALA A 256 -13.51 -10.71 9.66
C ALA A 256 -13.58 -12.02 10.45
N ARG A 257 -13.51 -11.96 11.79
CA ARG A 257 -13.51 -13.18 12.62
C ARG A 257 -14.72 -14.07 12.39
N ASN A 258 -15.92 -13.46 12.27
CA ASN A 258 -17.19 -14.19 12.21
C ASN A 258 -17.92 -14.04 10.86
N SER A 259 -17.35 -13.31 9.92
CA SER A 259 -17.94 -13.08 8.60
C SER A 259 -16.86 -12.91 7.56
N TRP A 260 -17.21 -13.14 6.31
CA TRP A 260 -16.33 -12.88 5.18
C TRP A 260 -17.15 -12.61 3.91
N HIS A 261 -16.53 -11.94 2.98
CA HIS A 261 -17.09 -11.74 1.65
C HIS A 261 -15.99 -11.81 0.59
N GLN A 262 -16.29 -12.50 -0.52
CA GLN A 262 -15.48 -12.50 -1.72
C GLN A 262 -16.32 -12.00 -2.88
N THR A 263 -15.85 -10.98 -3.57
CA THR A 263 -16.53 -10.43 -4.74
C THR A 263 -16.45 -11.37 -5.92
N GLY A 264 -17.33 -11.19 -6.89
CA GLY A 264 -17.14 -11.75 -8.23
C GLY A 264 -15.84 -11.23 -8.87
N GLU A 265 -15.36 -11.95 -9.87
CA GLU A 265 -14.22 -11.53 -10.68
C GLU A 265 -14.70 -10.53 -11.74
N ILE A 266 -13.96 -9.45 -11.93
CA ILE A 266 -14.23 -8.44 -12.97
C ILE A 266 -13.05 -8.33 -13.93
N ASP A 267 -13.35 -8.04 -15.20
CA ASP A 267 -12.37 -7.74 -16.23
C ASP A 267 -11.92 -6.28 -16.14
N VAL A 268 -10.60 -6.06 -16.12
CA VAL A 268 -9.97 -4.74 -16.22
C VAL A 268 -9.11 -4.73 -17.47
N THR A 269 -9.55 -3.97 -18.46
CA THR A 269 -8.93 -3.89 -19.79
C THR A 269 -8.43 -2.48 -20.08
N GLY A 270 -7.52 -2.33 -21.04
CA GLY A 270 -6.97 -1.02 -21.39
C GLY A 270 -6.15 -0.40 -20.24
N ILE A 271 -5.40 -1.23 -19.54
CA ILE A 271 -4.64 -0.81 -18.37
C ILE A 271 -3.60 0.25 -18.75
N VAL A 272 -3.72 1.44 -18.14
CA VAL A 272 -2.80 2.57 -18.32
C VAL A 272 -1.58 2.41 -17.43
N ASP A 273 -1.80 2.17 -16.14
CA ASP A 273 -0.73 1.93 -15.16
C ASP A 273 -1.23 1.02 -14.03
N ARG A 274 -0.45 -0.02 -13.73
CA ARG A 274 -0.79 -0.97 -12.68
C ARG A 274 -0.11 -0.69 -11.33
N ILE A 275 0.81 0.29 -11.28
CA ILE A 275 1.48 0.64 -10.03
C ILE A 275 0.48 1.37 -9.12
N GLY A 276 0.53 1.08 -7.83
CA GLY A 276 -0.38 1.66 -6.85
C GLY A 276 -1.79 1.03 -6.81
N THR A 277 -2.07 -0.01 -7.61
CA THR A 277 -3.39 -0.66 -7.59
C THR A 277 -3.65 -1.45 -6.30
N GLY A 278 -2.61 -2.05 -5.70
CA GLY A 278 -2.68 -2.66 -4.37
C GLY A 278 -2.92 -1.62 -3.28
N ASP A 279 -2.23 -0.48 -3.39
CA ASP A 279 -2.37 0.63 -2.45
C ASP A 279 -3.79 1.27 -2.56
N ALA A 280 -4.32 1.37 -3.77
CA ALA A 280 -5.72 1.78 -3.99
C ALA A 280 -6.71 0.78 -3.39
N PHE A 281 -6.46 -0.54 -3.51
CA PHE A 281 -7.25 -1.54 -2.81
C PHE A 281 -7.25 -1.30 -1.31
N ALA A 282 -6.08 -1.15 -0.70
CA ALA A 282 -5.96 -0.88 0.73
C ALA A 282 -6.72 0.38 1.14
N ALA A 283 -6.61 1.47 0.35
CA ALA A 283 -7.33 2.71 0.62
C ALA A 283 -8.86 2.54 0.55
N GLY A 284 -9.38 1.80 -0.43
CA GLY A 284 -10.81 1.49 -0.54
C GLY A 284 -11.34 0.67 0.65
N VAL A 285 -10.58 -0.34 1.07
CA VAL A 285 -10.85 -1.14 2.28
C VAL A 285 -10.86 -0.23 3.52
N LEU A 286 -9.83 0.56 3.73
CA LEU A 286 -9.71 1.45 4.89
C LEU A 286 -10.79 2.52 4.92
N HIS A 287 -11.16 3.08 3.78
CA HIS A 287 -12.25 4.05 3.67
C HIS A 287 -13.57 3.50 4.24
N LYS A 288 -13.94 2.27 3.87
CA LYS A 288 -15.18 1.65 4.34
C LYS A 288 -15.06 1.11 5.77
N TRP A 289 -13.92 0.56 6.16
CA TRP A 289 -13.68 0.14 7.53
C TRP A 289 -13.79 1.31 8.52
N LEU A 290 -13.17 2.46 8.22
CA LEU A 290 -13.25 3.69 9.02
C LEU A 290 -14.69 4.24 9.13
N ALA A 291 -15.54 3.95 8.16
CA ALA A 291 -16.96 4.28 8.17
C ALA A 291 -17.80 3.26 8.95
N GLY A 292 -17.24 2.15 9.41
CA GLY A 292 -17.97 1.07 10.11
C GLY A 292 -18.83 0.22 9.16
N ALA A 293 -18.47 0.13 7.87
CA ALA A 293 -19.19 -0.68 6.90
C ALA A 293 -18.95 -2.19 7.13
N ASP A 294 -19.83 -3.02 6.59
CA ASP A 294 -19.70 -4.47 6.63
C ASP A 294 -18.60 -5.00 5.68
N VAL A 295 -18.31 -6.30 5.76
CA VAL A 295 -17.25 -6.94 4.97
C VAL A 295 -17.55 -6.92 3.47
N GLN A 296 -18.82 -6.93 3.07
CA GLN A 296 -19.22 -6.88 1.67
C GLN A 296 -18.91 -5.50 1.08
N ALA A 297 -19.45 -4.44 1.68
CA ALA A 297 -19.21 -3.07 1.22
C ALA A 297 -17.71 -2.71 1.25
N THR A 298 -16.96 -3.26 2.22
CA THR A 298 -15.51 -3.09 2.35
C THR A 298 -14.76 -3.77 1.19
N ALA A 299 -15.13 -5.00 0.82
CA ALA A 299 -14.52 -5.73 -0.30
C ALA A 299 -14.84 -5.07 -1.65
N GLU A 300 -16.10 -4.68 -1.85
CA GLU A 300 -16.55 -4.02 -3.08
C GLU A 300 -15.86 -2.67 -3.30
N ALA A 301 -15.68 -1.87 -2.26
CA ALA A 301 -14.96 -0.59 -2.36
C ALA A 301 -13.47 -0.78 -2.67
N GLY A 302 -12.82 -1.77 -2.06
CA GLY A 302 -11.45 -2.14 -2.39
C GLY A 302 -11.32 -2.57 -3.85
N LEU A 303 -12.22 -3.45 -4.34
CA LEU A 303 -12.26 -3.88 -5.73
C LEU A 303 -12.47 -2.72 -6.69
N ALA A 304 -13.42 -1.84 -6.40
CA ALA A 304 -13.75 -0.71 -7.24
C ALA A 304 -12.56 0.25 -7.38
N LEU A 305 -11.93 0.63 -6.27
CA LEU A 305 -10.84 1.58 -6.30
C LEU A 305 -9.58 1.01 -6.97
N THR A 306 -9.28 -0.28 -6.76
CA THR A 306 -8.18 -0.94 -7.48
C THR A 306 -8.46 -1.05 -8.98
N ALA A 307 -9.70 -1.33 -9.40
CA ALA A 307 -10.07 -1.37 -10.80
C ALA A 307 -9.92 0.00 -11.46
N LEU A 308 -10.47 1.03 -10.84
CA LEU A 308 -10.38 2.41 -11.29
C LEU A 308 -8.94 2.91 -11.39
N LYS A 309 -8.06 2.54 -10.44
CA LYS A 309 -6.64 2.93 -10.46
C LYS A 309 -5.91 2.44 -11.71
N HIS A 310 -6.28 1.30 -12.28
CA HIS A 310 -5.67 0.81 -13.52
C HIS A 310 -5.85 1.76 -14.71
N SER A 311 -6.83 2.66 -14.67
CA SER A 311 -7.17 3.59 -15.75
C SER A 311 -6.40 4.92 -15.72
N ILE A 312 -5.60 5.18 -14.69
CA ILE A 312 -4.89 6.44 -14.52
C ILE A 312 -3.37 6.23 -14.41
N PRO A 313 -2.55 7.14 -14.98
CA PRO A 313 -1.09 7.04 -14.89
C PRO A 313 -0.59 7.42 -13.48
N GLY A 314 0.64 7.01 -13.18
CA GLY A 314 1.32 7.32 -11.92
C GLY A 314 0.99 6.34 -10.80
N ASP A 315 1.59 6.54 -9.63
CA ASP A 315 1.48 5.62 -8.49
C ASP A 315 0.25 5.91 -7.63
N MET A 316 -0.08 7.19 -7.44
CA MET A 316 -1.15 7.65 -6.57
C MET A 316 -2.53 7.51 -7.24
N CYS A 317 -3.51 7.04 -6.49
CA CYS A 317 -4.91 7.06 -6.88
C CYS A 317 -5.54 8.38 -6.40
N LEU A 318 -5.82 9.28 -7.34
CA LEU A 318 -6.41 10.59 -7.04
C LEU A 318 -7.92 10.64 -7.34
N LEU A 319 -8.55 9.47 -7.41
CA LEU A 319 -10.00 9.35 -7.62
C LEU A 319 -10.74 9.50 -6.29
N GLY A 320 -11.83 10.24 -6.30
CA GLY A 320 -12.58 10.58 -5.10
C GLY A 320 -13.77 9.67 -4.81
N ALA A 321 -14.51 10.00 -3.74
CA ALA A 321 -15.71 9.24 -3.32
C ALA A 321 -16.76 9.15 -4.44
N PHE A 322 -16.95 10.23 -5.20
CA PHE A 322 -17.87 10.25 -6.33
C PHE A 322 -17.51 9.23 -7.42
N ASP A 323 -16.21 9.04 -7.71
CA ASP A 323 -15.75 8.05 -8.69
C ASP A 323 -16.03 6.63 -8.20
N LEU A 324 -15.79 6.39 -6.91
CA LEU A 324 -16.05 5.11 -6.26
C LEU A 324 -17.55 4.75 -6.28
N GLU A 325 -18.42 5.71 -5.93
CA GLU A 325 -19.88 5.54 -5.96
C GLU A 325 -20.40 5.30 -7.37
N SER A 326 -19.90 6.05 -8.36
CA SER A 326 -20.29 5.90 -9.76
C SER A 326 -19.91 4.55 -10.35
N PHE A 327 -18.72 4.02 -10.00
CA PHE A 327 -18.30 2.69 -10.41
C PHE A 327 -19.24 1.61 -9.85
N SER A 328 -19.61 1.70 -8.58
CA SER A 328 -20.52 0.79 -7.91
C SER A 328 -21.93 0.80 -8.51
N ALA A 329 -22.36 1.94 -9.06
CA ALA A 329 -23.64 2.10 -9.74
C ALA A 329 -23.63 1.63 -11.21
N GLY A 330 -22.47 1.17 -11.74
CA GLY A 330 -22.36 0.75 -13.13
C GLY A 330 -22.38 1.88 -14.16
N ALA A 331 -22.15 3.12 -13.75
CA ALA A 331 -22.19 4.30 -14.61
C ALA A 331 -20.91 4.39 -15.47
N GLY A 332 -20.96 3.88 -16.70
CA GLY A 332 -19.86 3.90 -17.67
C GLY A 332 -19.93 4.97 -18.75
N ASP A 333 -20.92 5.88 -18.71
CA ASP A 333 -21.13 6.91 -19.74
C ASP A 333 -20.55 8.28 -19.34
N VAL A 334 -20.50 9.19 -20.30
CA VAL A 334 -19.97 10.56 -20.12
C VAL A 334 -20.66 11.29 -18.97
N ARG A 335 -19.86 11.73 -18.02
CA ARG A 335 -20.34 12.56 -16.90
C ARG A 335 -20.50 14.01 -17.37
N ARG A 336 -21.68 14.61 -17.12
CA ARG A 336 -22.01 16.00 -17.44
C ARG A 336 -22.30 16.78 -16.17
#